data_09236502e108d3d0123248d0b3f2e664
#
_entry.id   09236502e108d3d0123248d0b3f2e664
#
_cell.length_a   1.000
_cell.length_b   1.000
_cell.length_c   1.000
_cell.angle_alpha   90.00
_cell.angle_beta   90.00
_cell.angle_gamma   90.00
#
_symmetry.space_group_name_H-M   'P 1'
#
loop_
_entity.id
_entity.type
_entity.pdbx_description
1 polymer ?
#
loop_
_entity_poly.entity_id
_entity_poly.type
_entity_poly.pdbx_seq_one_letter_code
_entity_poly.pdbx_strand_id
1 'polypeptide(L)'
;MPSYVMQGVLLPTKILKSIDQIHGNFIWGSTDIRKKLHLVSWKKITKPKSAGGLGLMAAKPKNLALVAKLCWRFKSNPHEPWVKVLRSKYMAGPRPRTYALSKTWTTMLKGEIICNLGSRWLIGSNCSLNLWYDKWLKLGTMRNLIHGRLNCEEENLCINNIFEGGF
;
A
#
# COMPACT_ATOMS: atom_id res chain seq x y z
N MET A 1 -11.25 -12.39 13.34
CA MET A 1 -11.21 -11.67 12.06
C MET A 1 -10.34 -12.40 11.05
N PRO A 2 -10.73 -12.58 9.79
CA PRO A 2 -9.93 -13.29 8.78
C PRO A 2 -8.74 -12.45 8.28
N SER A 3 -8.05 -11.75 9.19
CA SER A 3 -6.93 -10.85 8.87
C SER A 3 -5.76 -11.60 8.22
N TYR A 4 -5.58 -12.87 8.58
CA TYR A 4 -4.51 -13.69 8.01
C TYR A 4 -4.67 -13.87 6.48
N VAL A 5 -5.87 -14.22 6.02
CA VAL A 5 -6.16 -14.36 4.58
C VAL A 5 -6.08 -13.00 3.88
N MET A 6 -6.54 -11.94 4.55
CA MET A 6 -6.52 -10.57 4.03
C MET A 6 -5.10 -10.02 3.83
N GLN A 7 -4.08 -10.58 4.47
CA GLN A 7 -2.69 -10.18 4.27
C GLN A 7 -2.11 -10.68 2.95
N GLY A 8 -2.55 -11.84 2.47
CA GLY A 8 -1.99 -12.50 1.29
C GLY A 8 -2.78 -12.30 0.00
N VAL A 9 -4.06 -11.93 0.10
CA VAL A 9 -4.96 -11.87 -1.05
C VAL A 9 -5.92 -10.68 -0.95
N LEU A 10 -6.17 -10.02 -2.09
CA LEU A 10 -7.28 -9.08 -2.22
C LEU A 10 -8.60 -9.87 -2.32
N LEU A 11 -9.44 -9.71 -1.32
CA LEU A 11 -10.74 -10.37 -1.26
C LEU A 11 -11.75 -9.70 -2.21
N PRO A 12 -12.67 -10.50 -2.80
CA PRO A 12 -13.77 -9.96 -3.59
C PRO A 12 -14.65 -9.00 -2.78
N THR A 13 -15.18 -7.99 -3.44
CA THR A 13 -16.02 -6.95 -2.80
C THR A 13 -17.23 -7.55 -2.07
N LYS A 14 -17.80 -8.65 -2.57
CA LYS A 14 -18.92 -9.35 -1.94
C LYS A 14 -18.54 -9.87 -0.56
N ILE A 15 -17.38 -10.52 -0.43
CA ILE A 15 -16.87 -11.04 0.85
C ILE A 15 -16.55 -9.90 1.82
N LEU A 16 -15.92 -8.82 1.33
CA LEU A 16 -15.62 -7.65 2.17
C LEU A 16 -16.90 -6.98 2.72
N LYS A 17 -17.95 -6.88 1.91
CA LYS A 17 -19.26 -6.40 2.35
C LYS A 17 -19.88 -7.32 3.41
N SER A 18 -19.79 -8.65 3.23
CA SER A 18 -20.31 -9.60 4.23
C SER A 18 -19.55 -9.48 5.56
N ILE A 19 -18.23 -9.28 5.52
CA ILE A 19 -17.43 -9.03 6.72
C ILE A 19 -17.89 -7.74 7.42
N ASP A 20 -18.07 -6.66 6.68
CA ASP A 20 -18.55 -5.39 7.22
C ASP A 20 -19.97 -5.54 7.81
N GLN A 21 -20.83 -6.33 7.20
CA GLN A 21 -22.17 -6.62 7.71
C GLN A 21 -22.14 -7.39 9.03
N ILE A 22 -21.27 -8.41 9.12
CA ILE A 22 -21.09 -9.19 10.37
C ILE A 22 -20.60 -8.27 11.50
N HIS A 23 -19.62 -7.40 11.20
CA HIS A 23 -19.13 -6.42 12.18
C HIS A 23 -20.22 -5.43 12.60
N GLY A 24 -21.01 -4.93 11.65
CA GLY A 24 -22.14 -4.07 11.93
C GLY A 24 -23.16 -4.77 12.82
N ASN A 25 -23.56 -6.00 12.48
CA ASN A 25 -24.49 -6.80 13.27
C ASN A 25 -23.98 -7.01 14.70
N PHE A 26 -22.71 -7.30 14.86
CA PHE A 26 -22.10 -7.47 16.18
C PHE A 26 -22.17 -6.19 17.03
N ILE A 27 -21.84 -5.03 16.43
CA ILE A 27 -21.86 -3.75 17.14
C ILE A 27 -23.28 -3.37 17.58
N TRP A 28 -24.28 -3.61 16.73
CA TRP A 28 -25.68 -3.29 17.02
C TRP A 28 -26.37 -4.39 17.83
N GLY A 29 -25.66 -5.50 18.12
CA GLY A 29 -26.23 -6.65 18.82
C GLY A 29 -27.35 -7.33 18.05
N SER A 30 -27.28 -7.30 16.71
CA SER A 30 -28.19 -8.07 15.85
C SER A 30 -27.75 -9.53 15.82
N THR A 31 -28.71 -10.43 15.97
CA THR A 31 -28.52 -11.88 15.80
C THR A 31 -29.32 -12.37 14.60
N ASP A 32 -29.09 -13.61 14.16
CA ASP A 32 -29.83 -14.21 13.05
C ASP A 32 -31.34 -14.29 13.34
N ILE A 33 -31.70 -14.45 14.62
CA ILE A 33 -33.09 -14.54 15.09
C ILE A 33 -33.70 -13.16 15.30
N ARG A 34 -32.92 -12.19 15.79
CA ARG A 34 -33.42 -10.83 16.13
C ARG A 34 -32.58 -9.76 15.48
N LYS A 35 -33.10 -9.20 14.37
CA LYS A 35 -32.48 -8.05 13.72
C LYS A 35 -32.82 -6.77 14.49
N LYS A 36 -31.77 -5.99 14.81
CA LYS A 36 -31.91 -4.68 15.43
C LYS A 36 -31.74 -3.57 14.42
N LEU A 37 -32.39 -2.43 14.67
CA LEU A 37 -32.26 -1.24 13.84
C LEU A 37 -30.86 -0.66 13.99
N HIS A 38 -30.21 -0.42 12.86
CA HIS A 38 -28.90 0.25 12.80
C HIS A 38 -29.12 1.77 12.74
N LEU A 39 -29.04 2.44 13.89
CA LEU A 39 -29.31 3.88 14.02
C LEU A 39 -28.32 4.76 13.27
N VAL A 40 -27.07 4.30 13.10
CA VAL A 40 -26.02 5.04 12.42
C VAL A 40 -25.44 4.19 11.30
N SER A 41 -25.20 4.77 10.14
CA SER A 41 -24.66 4.04 8.99
C SER A 41 -23.24 3.55 9.23
N TRP A 42 -22.87 2.39 8.67
CA TRP A 42 -21.52 1.82 8.74
C TRP A 42 -20.45 2.81 8.29
N LYS A 43 -20.73 3.60 7.26
CA LYS A 43 -19.85 4.68 6.77
C LYS A 43 -19.51 5.74 7.83
N LYS A 44 -20.46 6.08 8.71
CA LYS A 44 -20.23 7.05 9.80
C LYS A 44 -19.38 6.43 10.89
N ILE A 45 -19.65 5.18 11.28
CA ILE A 45 -18.94 4.47 12.34
C ILE A 45 -17.46 4.24 11.97
N THR A 46 -17.19 3.94 10.71
CA THR A 46 -15.83 3.65 10.22
C THR A 46 -14.97 4.89 9.92
N LYS A 47 -15.48 6.10 10.20
CA LYS A 47 -14.66 7.31 10.16
C LYS A 47 -13.63 7.34 11.30
N PRO A 48 -12.51 8.08 11.14
CA PRO A 48 -11.59 8.34 12.22
C PRO A 48 -12.29 9.00 13.42
N LYS A 49 -11.76 8.80 14.62
CA LYS A 49 -12.30 9.44 15.85
C LYS A 49 -12.30 10.96 15.75
N SER A 50 -11.28 11.55 15.13
CA SER A 50 -11.19 13.00 14.84
C SER A 50 -12.31 13.52 13.94
N ALA A 51 -12.95 12.64 13.14
CA ALA A 51 -14.06 12.98 12.26
C ALA A 51 -15.43 12.46 12.78
N GLY A 52 -15.53 12.20 14.09
CA GLY A 52 -16.76 11.76 14.76
C GLY A 52 -17.13 10.28 14.53
N GLY A 53 -16.20 9.45 14.11
CA GLY A 53 -16.40 8.02 13.99
C GLY A 53 -15.84 7.24 15.20
N LEU A 54 -16.03 5.91 15.23
CA LEU A 54 -15.48 5.03 16.26
C LEU A 54 -14.02 4.61 15.97
N GLY A 55 -13.46 5.01 14.85
CA GLY A 55 -12.11 4.62 14.42
C GLY A 55 -12.00 3.15 14.00
N LEU A 56 -13.12 2.52 13.72
CA LEU A 56 -13.14 1.16 13.17
C LEU A 56 -12.80 1.20 11.69
N MET A 57 -11.97 0.28 11.25
CA MET A 57 -11.58 0.22 9.85
C MET A 57 -12.51 -0.72 9.08
N ALA A 58 -13.15 -0.22 8.02
CA ALA A 58 -13.94 -1.05 7.11
C ALA A 58 -13.07 -2.12 6.45
N ALA A 59 -13.67 -3.25 6.06
CA ALA A 59 -12.94 -4.41 5.55
C ALA A 59 -12.14 -4.11 4.28
N LYS A 60 -12.66 -3.30 3.37
CA LYS A 60 -11.97 -2.96 2.11
C LYS A 60 -10.67 -2.17 2.34
N PRO A 61 -10.66 -1.02 3.01
CA PRO A 61 -9.41 -0.29 3.28
C PRO A 61 -8.46 -1.10 4.16
N LYS A 62 -8.96 -1.92 5.09
CA LYS A 62 -8.13 -2.82 5.89
C LYS A 62 -7.40 -3.85 5.04
N ASN A 63 -8.09 -4.50 4.10
CA ASN A 63 -7.48 -5.47 3.19
C ASN A 63 -6.41 -4.80 2.30
N LEU A 64 -6.70 -3.61 1.76
CA LEU A 64 -5.73 -2.84 0.98
C LEU A 64 -4.48 -2.46 1.79
N ALA A 65 -4.66 -2.00 3.03
CA ALA A 65 -3.54 -1.66 3.91
C ALA A 65 -2.67 -2.88 4.25
N LEU A 66 -3.28 -4.04 4.49
CA LEU A 66 -2.56 -5.29 4.76
C LEU A 66 -1.75 -5.75 3.54
N VAL A 67 -2.31 -5.64 2.35
CA VAL A 67 -1.61 -5.96 1.09
C VAL A 67 -0.48 -4.97 0.82
N ALA A 68 -0.68 -3.68 1.06
CA ALA A 68 0.39 -2.68 0.96
C ALA A 68 1.52 -2.96 1.95
N LYS A 69 1.20 -3.39 3.19
CA LYS A 69 2.19 -3.84 4.17
C LYS A 69 3.00 -5.06 3.67
N LEU A 70 2.34 -6.03 3.02
CA LEU A 70 3.04 -7.17 2.43
C LEU A 70 4.00 -6.73 1.33
N CYS A 71 3.56 -5.81 0.46
CA CYS A 71 4.41 -5.22 -0.58
C CYS A 71 5.61 -4.46 0.01
N TRP A 72 5.39 -3.68 1.07
CA TRP A 72 6.45 -3.00 1.80
C TRP A 72 7.48 -4.00 2.36
N ARG A 73 7.03 -5.06 3.04
CA ARG A 73 7.92 -6.12 3.55
C ARG A 73 8.74 -6.78 2.43
N PHE A 74 8.13 -7.02 1.27
CA PHE A 74 8.82 -7.57 0.11
C PHE A 74 9.95 -6.65 -0.38
N LYS A 75 9.75 -5.33 -0.35
CA LYS A 75 10.76 -4.35 -0.74
C LYS A 75 11.85 -4.18 0.32
N SER A 76 11.47 -4.09 1.60
CA SER A 76 12.37 -3.77 2.72
C SER A 76 13.22 -4.96 3.18
N ASN A 77 12.73 -6.19 3.04
CA ASN A 77 13.38 -7.38 3.61
C ASN A 77 13.80 -8.38 2.53
N PRO A 78 14.84 -8.10 1.73
CA PRO A 78 15.26 -8.96 0.61
C PRO A 78 15.78 -10.33 1.05
N HIS A 79 16.18 -10.48 2.29
CA HIS A 79 16.80 -11.70 2.84
C HIS A 79 15.78 -12.74 3.33
N GLU A 80 14.51 -12.38 3.50
CA GLU A 80 13.48 -13.33 3.95
C GLU A 80 13.29 -14.45 2.91
N PRO A 81 13.16 -15.73 3.35
CA PRO A 81 13.08 -16.89 2.44
C PRO A 81 11.95 -16.78 1.40
N TRP A 82 10.76 -16.33 1.82
CA TRP A 82 9.61 -16.16 0.91
C TRP A 82 9.86 -15.06 -0.13
N VAL A 83 10.62 -14.01 0.21
CA VAL A 83 10.99 -12.94 -0.71
C VAL A 83 11.95 -13.47 -1.76
N LYS A 84 12.96 -14.26 -1.36
CA LYS A 84 13.90 -14.90 -2.29
C LYS A 84 13.18 -15.79 -3.29
N VAL A 85 12.24 -16.62 -2.83
CA VAL A 85 11.44 -17.50 -3.68
C VAL A 85 10.59 -16.69 -4.68
N LEU A 86 9.94 -15.62 -4.25
CA LEU A 86 9.14 -14.78 -5.14
C LEU A 86 10.00 -14.02 -6.14
N ARG A 87 11.16 -13.51 -5.73
CA ARG A 87 12.10 -12.82 -6.62
C ARG A 87 12.65 -13.77 -7.68
N SER A 88 13.13 -14.95 -7.30
CA SER A 88 13.62 -15.95 -8.27
C SER A 88 12.56 -16.36 -9.27
N LYS A 89 11.30 -16.52 -8.81
CA LYS A 89 10.19 -16.94 -9.67
C LYS A 89 9.70 -15.85 -10.62
N TYR A 90 9.66 -14.58 -10.17
CA TYR A 90 8.96 -13.52 -10.90
C TYR A 90 9.86 -12.39 -11.39
N MET A 91 11.10 -12.28 -10.91
CA MET A 91 12.01 -11.20 -11.25
C MET A 91 13.32 -11.69 -11.92
N ALA A 92 13.64 -12.98 -11.82
CA ALA A 92 14.87 -13.55 -12.38
C ALA A 92 14.64 -14.02 -13.84
N GLY A 93 14.83 -13.12 -14.79
CA GLY A 93 14.87 -13.43 -16.23
C GLY A 93 13.58 -13.14 -17.02
N PRO A 94 13.59 -13.37 -18.34
CA PRO A 94 12.45 -13.14 -19.23
C PRO A 94 11.30 -14.06 -18.83
N ARG A 95 10.15 -13.51 -18.54
CA ARG A 95 8.95 -14.25 -18.12
C ARG A 95 8.45 -15.10 -19.29
N PRO A 96 8.40 -16.43 -19.17
CA PRO A 96 7.69 -17.23 -20.15
C PRO A 96 6.23 -16.80 -20.18
N ARG A 97 5.68 -16.56 -21.38
CA ARG A 97 4.27 -16.10 -21.57
C ARG A 97 3.21 -17.05 -20.99
N THR A 98 3.59 -18.30 -20.69
CA THR A 98 2.72 -19.39 -20.21
C THR A 98 2.56 -19.46 -18.69
N TYR A 99 3.32 -18.73 -17.89
CA TYR A 99 3.17 -18.78 -16.42
C TYR A 99 2.01 -17.92 -15.93
N ALA A 100 0.95 -18.57 -15.47
CA ALA A 100 -0.11 -17.92 -14.72
C ALA A 100 0.46 -17.30 -13.43
N LEU A 101 0.28 -16.00 -13.26
CA LEU A 101 0.67 -15.28 -12.06
C LEU A 101 -0.13 -15.79 -10.86
N SER A 102 0.55 -16.12 -9.75
CA SER A 102 -0.17 -16.48 -8.52
C SER A 102 -1.03 -15.33 -8.02
N LYS A 103 -2.13 -15.67 -7.34
CA LYS A 103 -3.01 -14.66 -6.73
C LYS A 103 -2.26 -13.72 -5.77
N THR A 104 -1.33 -14.25 -5.00
CA THR A 104 -0.50 -13.47 -4.09
C THR A 104 0.36 -12.47 -4.85
N TRP A 105 1.00 -12.87 -5.95
CA TRP A 105 1.82 -11.97 -6.77
C TRP A 105 0.99 -10.87 -7.42
N THR A 106 -0.13 -11.21 -8.04
CA THR A 106 -1.06 -10.20 -8.61
C THR A 106 -1.61 -9.25 -7.56
N THR A 107 -1.82 -9.74 -6.35
CA THR A 107 -2.25 -8.94 -5.20
C THR A 107 -1.14 -7.97 -4.78
N MET A 108 0.11 -8.42 -4.73
CA MET A 108 1.26 -7.57 -4.40
C MET A 108 1.46 -6.46 -5.42
N LEU A 109 1.34 -6.75 -6.72
CA LEU A 109 1.41 -5.73 -7.77
C LEU A 109 0.33 -4.65 -7.59
N LYS A 110 -0.89 -5.03 -7.20
CA LYS A 110 -1.96 -4.06 -6.86
C LYS A 110 -1.66 -3.28 -5.58
N GLY A 111 -1.05 -3.93 -4.60
CA GLY A 111 -0.62 -3.30 -3.35
C GLY A 111 0.54 -2.32 -3.53
N GLU A 112 1.35 -2.52 -4.56
CA GLU A 112 2.47 -1.65 -4.89
C GLU A 112 2.05 -0.21 -5.18
N ILE A 113 0.93 -0.01 -5.86
CA ILE A 113 0.37 1.32 -6.14
C ILE A 113 0.15 2.07 -4.82
N ILE A 114 -0.47 1.41 -3.83
CA ILE A 114 -0.78 2.02 -2.53
C ILE A 114 0.51 2.23 -1.72
N CYS A 115 1.43 1.26 -1.77
CA CYS A 115 2.72 1.37 -1.13
C CYS A 115 3.49 2.58 -1.66
N ASN A 116 3.55 2.76 -2.98
CA ASN A 116 4.24 3.88 -3.62
C ASN A 116 3.58 5.24 -3.32
N LEU A 117 2.25 5.28 -3.15
CA LEU A 117 1.55 6.49 -2.72
C LEU A 117 1.93 6.91 -1.29
N GLY A 118 2.09 5.95 -0.39
CA GLY A 118 2.38 6.19 1.02
C GLY A 118 3.87 6.28 1.37
N SER A 119 4.75 5.77 0.53
CA SER A 119 6.20 5.75 0.79
C SER A 119 6.91 6.98 0.21
N ARG A 120 7.97 7.41 0.89
CA ARG A 120 8.94 8.39 0.42
C ARG A 120 10.33 7.99 0.87
N TRP A 121 11.32 8.41 0.12
CA TRP A 121 12.70 8.25 0.52
C TRP A 121 13.07 9.26 1.62
N LEU A 122 13.85 8.81 2.56
CA LEU A 122 14.53 9.70 3.51
C LEU A 122 15.95 9.90 2.98
N ILE A 123 16.37 11.15 2.92
CA ILE A 123 17.72 11.51 2.48
C ILE A 123 18.66 11.17 3.64
N GLY A 124 19.69 10.39 3.33
CA GLY A 124 20.81 10.07 4.24
C GLY A 124 22.13 10.43 3.59
N SER A 125 23.23 10.37 4.34
CA SER A 125 24.56 10.48 3.79
C SER A 125 24.81 9.36 2.78
N ASN A 126 25.22 9.63 1.56
CA ASN A 126 25.43 8.67 0.45
C ASN A 126 24.15 8.14 -0.22
N CYS A 127 23.14 8.96 -0.45
CA CYS A 127 21.98 8.55 -1.21
C CYS A 127 22.16 8.81 -2.72
N SER A 128 22.02 7.77 -3.55
CA SER A 128 22.02 7.86 -5.02
C SER A 128 20.64 8.17 -5.60
N LEU A 129 19.83 8.96 -4.89
CA LEU A 129 18.49 9.32 -5.32
C LEU A 129 18.53 10.41 -6.39
N ASN A 130 17.70 10.24 -7.42
CA ASN A 130 17.53 11.27 -8.44
C ASN A 130 16.70 12.44 -7.88
N LEU A 131 17.20 13.65 -8.07
CA LEU A 131 16.58 14.88 -7.57
C LEU A 131 15.15 15.05 -8.05
N TRP A 132 14.90 14.77 -9.33
CA TRP A 132 13.66 15.10 -10.02
C TRP A 132 12.59 14.02 -9.95
N TYR A 133 13.00 12.76 -10.10
CA TYR A 133 12.07 11.64 -10.31
C TYR A 133 11.82 10.82 -9.04
N ASP A 134 12.72 10.84 -8.06
CA ASP A 134 12.52 10.13 -6.82
C ASP A 134 11.61 10.89 -5.85
N LYS A 135 10.78 10.16 -5.12
CA LYS A 135 9.81 10.72 -4.18
C LYS A 135 10.46 10.90 -2.80
N TRP A 136 11.16 11.98 -2.61
CA TRP A 136 11.78 12.36 -1.34
C TRP A 136 11.08 13.56 -0.69
N LEU A 137 10.36 14.39 -1.44
CA LEU A 137 9.55 15.47 -0.90
C LEU A 137 8.21 14.96 -0.35
N LYS A 138 7.67 15.70 0.62
CA LYS A 138 6.35 15.41 1.20
C LYS A 138 5.22 15.57 0.19
N LEU A 139 5.38 16.46 -0.77
CA LEU A 139 4.40 16.80 -1.82
C LEU A 139 4.51 15.91 -3.08
N GLY A 140 5.49 15.00 -3.13
CA GLY A 140 5.70 14.11 -4.27
C GLY A 140 7.09 14.21 -4.89
N THR A 141 7.20 14.06 -6.20
CA THR A 141 8.45 14.24 -6.94
C THR A 141 8.66 15.72 -7.27
N MET A 142 9.90 16.17 -7.31
CA MET A 142 10.23 17.55 -7.65
C MET A 142 9.79 17.88 -9.08
N ARG A 143 9.83 16.90 -9.98
CA ARG A 143 9.37 17.02 -11.36
C ARG A 143 7.90 17.42 -11.49
N ASN A 144 7.06 17.05 -10.55
CA ASN A 144 5.64 17.43 -10.54
C ASN A 144 5.39 18.87 -10.08
N LEU A 145 6.37 19.50 -9.44
CA LEU A 145 6.26 20.85 -8.90
C LEU A 145 6.83 21.90 -9.88
N ILE A 146 7.76 21.49 -10.73
CA ILE A 146 8.48 22.38 -11.64
C ILE A 146 8.16 22.01 -13.08
N HIS A 147 7.65 22.99 -13.82
CA HIS A 147 7.36 22.87 -15.24
C HIS A 147 8.52 23.47 -16.05
N GLY A 148 8.98 22.76 -17.05
CA GLY A 148 10.06 23.19 -17.94
C GLY A 148 10.78 22.01 -18.56
N ARG A 149 11.62 22.25 -19.56
CA ARG A 149 12.51 21.23 -20.11
C ARG A 149 13.77 21.16 -19.26
N LEU A 150 14.21 19.97 -18.92
CA LEU A 150 15.47 19.72 -18.25
C LEU A 150 16.52 19.37 -19.29
N ASN A 151 17.75 19.81 -19.09
CA ASN A 151 18.90 19.33 -19.84
C ASN A 151 19.28 17.91 -19.40
N CYS A 152 19.99 17.16 -20.25
CA CYS A 152 20.42 15.79 -19.94
C CYS A 152 21.26 15.71 -18.66
N GLU A 153 22.04 16.74 -18.35
CA GLU A 153 22.83 16.83 -17.12
C GLU A 153 21.92 17.05 -15.91
N GLU A 154 20.92 17.91 -16.02
CA GLU A 154 19.95 18.18 -14.97
C GLU A 154 19.08 16.96 -14.67
N GLU A 155 18.66 16.20 -15.68
CA GLU A 155 17.85 14.99 -15.51
C GLU A 155 18.53 13.92 -14.65
N ASN A 156 19.86 13.86 -14.72
CA ASN A 156 20.69 12.87 -14.01
C ASN A 156 21.23 13.36 -12.66
N LEU A 157 20.82 14.55 -12.21
CA LEU A 157 21.26 15.10 -10.93
C LEU A 157 20.86 14.20 -9.78
N CYS A 158 21.85 13.75 -9.00
CA CYS A 158 21.67 13.07 -7.74
C CYS A 158 21.59 14.07 -6.59
N ILE A 159 20.82 13.72 -5.55
CA ILE A 159 20.66 14.56 -4.37
C ILE A 159 22.01 14.83 -3.68
N ASN A 160 22.92 13.85 -3.64
CA ASN A 160 24.24 14.02 -3.08
C ASN A 160 25.04 15.17 -3.70
N ASN A 161 24.96 15.34 -5.01
CA ASN A 161 25.71 16.38 -5.73
C ASN A 161 25.31 17.82 -5.34
N ILE A 162 24.15 17.96 -4.69
CA ILE A 162 23.61 19.27 -4.27
C ILE A 162 23.92 19.55 -2.81
N PHE A 163 24.00 18.50 -1.99
CA PHE A 163 24.22 18.60 -0.54
C PHE A 163 25.66 18.34 -0.10
N GLU A 164 26.62 18.16 -1.02
CA GLU A 164 28.06 18.08 -0.71
C GLU A 164 28.65 19.36 -0.09
N GLY A 165 27.84 20.37 0.16
CA GLY A 165 28.20 21.67 0.77
C GLY A 165 27.85 21.85 2.24
N GLY A 166 27.59 20.80 3.02
CA GLY A 166 27.53 20.90 4.49
C GLY A 166 26.15 20.67 5.13
N PHE A 167 26.11 19.61 5.87
CA PHE A 167 25.42 19.49 7.17
C PHE A 167 26.42 19.08 8.21
#